data_2cdd47afd55e7fa374d757553c87ecc3
#
_entry.id   2cdd47afd55e7fa374d757553c87ecc3
#
_cell.length_a   1.000
_cell.length_b   1.000
_cell.length_c   1.000
_cell.angle_alpha   90.00
_cell.angle_beta   90.00
_cell.angle_gamma   90.00
#
_symmetry.space_group_name_H-M   'P 1'
#
loop_
_entity.id
_entity.type
_entity.pdbx_description
1 polymer ?
#
loop_
_entity_poly.entity_id
_entity_poly.type
_entity_poly.pdbx_seq_one_letter_code
_entity_poly.pdbx_strand_id
1 'polypeptide(L)'
;MKRVVALVLAATLALPAFAALKPGAKAPMFTAPAFLAGKAFTFDLAAALKKGPVVVYFFPAAFTPGCNVEAATFSQAIGKFQAQGASVIGVTAGNTERLVEFSQDTEKCAG
;
A
#
# COMPACT_ATOMS: atom_id res chain seq x y z
N MET A 1 -34.65 31.71 -43.73
CA MET A 1 -33.98 31.81 -42.42
C MET A 1 -33.26 30.51 -42.13
N LYS A 2 -31.97 30.49 -42.31
CA LYS A 2 -31.15 29.28 -42.08
C LYS A 2 -30.69 29.27 -40.64
N ARG A 3 -31.24 28.37 -39.83
CA ARG A 3 -30.74 28.13 -38.45
C ARG A 3 -29.54 27.20 -38.53
N VAL A 4 -28.36 27.77 -38.36
CA VAL A 4 -27.13 27.00 -38.21
C VAL A 4 -27.10 26.52 -36.76
N VAL A 5 -27.35 25.24 -36.55
CA VAL A 5 -27.14 24.58 -35.28
C VAL A 5 -25.66 24.22 -35.19
N ALA A 6 -24.90 25.01 -34.47
CA ALA A 6 -23.51 24.69 -34.15
C ALA A 6 -23.50 23.56 -33.10
N LEU A 7 -23.21 22.34 -33.55
CA LEU A 7 -22.91 21.22 -32.69
C LEU A 7 -21.51 21.46 -32.09
N VAL A 8 -21.45 21.95 -30.87
CA VAL A 8 -20.19 21.97 -30.08
C VAL A 8 -19.93 20.55 -29.63
N LEU A 9 -19.05 19.85 -30.33
CA LEU A 9 -18.55 18.55 -29.94
C LEU A 9 -17.57 18.78 -28.81
N ALA A 10 -18.02 18.66 -27.55
CA ALA A 10 -17.15 18.65 -26.38
C ALA A 10 -16.35 17.35 -26.42
N ALA A 11 -15.15 17.41 -26.98
CA ALA A 11 -14.17 16.34 -26.86
C ALA A 11 -13.70 16.31 -25.41
N THR A 12 -14.32 15.48 -24.59
CA THR A 12 -13.80 15.15 -23.27
C THR A 12 -12.49 14.39 -23.46
N LEU A 13 -11.38 15.07 -23.22
CA LEU A 13 -10.07 14.43 -23.11
C LEU A 13 -10.12 13.50 -21.89
N ALA A 14 -10.43 12.23 -22.12
CA ALA A 14 -10.25 11.19 -21.14
C ALA A 14 -8.73 10.99 -20.96
N LEU A 15 -8.18 11.63 -19.94
CA LEU A 15 -6.82 11.33 -19.51
C LEU A 15 -6.78 9.87 -19.03
N PRO A 16 -5.80 9.06 -19.48
CA PRO A 16 -5.68 7.71 -19.00
C PRO A 16 -5.42 7.76 -17.49
N ALA A 17 -6.37 7.28 -16.70
CA ALA A 17 -6.17 7.08 -15.28
C ALA A 17 -5.24 5.88 -15.11
N PHE A 18 -3.98 6.12 -14.78
CA PHE A 18 -3.06 5.06 -14.40
C PHE A 18 -3.41 4.61 -12.98
N ALA A 19 -4.28 3.63 -12.87
CA ALA A 19 -4.72 3.11 -11.57
C ALA A 19 -3.64 2.26 -10.87
N ALA A 20 -2.66 1.74 -11.60
CA ALA A 20 -1.59 0.91 -11.05
C ALA A 20 -0.33 1.00 -11.92
N LEU A 21 0.81 0.76 -11.31
CA LEU A 21 2.07 0.61 -12.02
C LEU A 21 2.06 -0.69 -12.82
N LYS A 22 2.58 -0.65 -14.03
CA LYS A 22 2.79 -1.85 -14.84
C LYS A 22 3.96 -2.66 -14.27
N PRO A 23 3.95 -4.00 -14.42
CA PRO A 23 5.13 -4.80 -14.09
C PRO A 23 6.39 -4.26 -14.77
N GLY A 24 7.49 -4.18 -14.03
CA GLY A 24 8.75 -3.62 -14.49
C GLY A 24 8.87 -2.08 -14.38
N ALA A 25 7.79 -1.37 -14.05
CA ALA A 25 7.85 0.06 -13.81
C ALA A 25 8.55 0.36 -12.48
N LYS A 26 9.32 1.45 -12.45
CA LYS A 26 9.98 1.91 -11.23
C LYS A 26 8.94 2.42 -10.22
N ALA A 27 8.95 1.87 -9.00
CA ALA A 27 8.10 2.35 -7.92
C ALA A 27 8.55 3.74 -7.45
N PRO A 28 7.60 4.65 -7.14
CA PRO A 28 7.93 5.90 -6.47
C PRO A 28 8.56 5.62 -5.10
N MET A 29 9.63 6.32 -4.78
CA MET A 29 10.22 6.26 -3.44
C MET A 29 9.37 7.06 -2.47
N PHE A 30 9.22 6.55 -1.25
CA PHE A 30 8.49 7.23 -0.20
C PHE A 30 9.07 6.94 1.18
N THR A 31 8.77 7.83 2.11
CA THR A 31 8.94 7.63 3.55
C THR A 31 7.58 7.85 4.22
N ALA A 32 7.31 7.09 5.28
CA ALA A 32 6.08 7.23 6.02
C ALA A 32 6.28 6.82 7.50
N PRO A 33 5.48 7.39 8.41
CA PRO A 33 5.37 6.85 9.77
C PRO A 33 4.89 5.41 9.70
N ALA A 34 5.49 4.55 10.50
CA ALA A 34 5.18 3.14 10.53
C ALA A 34 5.23 2.60 11.96
N PHE A 35 4.66 1.42 12.16
CA PHE A 35 4.59 0.76 13.45
C PHE A 35 4.93 -0.72 13.29
N LEU A 36 5.70 -1.23 14.23
CA LEU A 36 6.02 -2.65 14.32
C LEU A 36 5.95 -3.07 15.80
N ALA A 37 5.10 -4.03 16.10
CA ALA A 37 4.87 -4.50 17.46
C ALA A 37 4.61 -3.35 18.46
N GLY A 38 3.82 -2.36 18.05
CA GLY A 38 3.46 -1.18 18.84
C GLY A 38 4.53 -0.09 18.89
N LYS A 39 5.68 -0.28 18.26
CA LYS A 39 6.77 0.71 18.26
C LYS A 39 6.74 1.53 16.98
N ALA A 40 6.76 2.85 17.14
CA ALA A 40 6.83 3.78 16.01
C ALA A 40 8.24 3.83 15.41
N PHE A 41 8.29 3.91 14.08
CA PHE A 41 9.52 4.18 13.35
C PHE A 41 9.19 4.91 12.04
N THR A 42 10.18 5.34 11.30
CA THR A 42 10.00 5.87 9.95
C THR A 42 10.41 4.80 8.95
N PHE A 43 9.47 4.38 8.10
CA PHE A 43 9.78 3.50 6.98
C PHE A 43 10.29 4.32 5.81
N ASP A 44 11.39 3.90 5.21
CA ASP A 44 12.01 4.48 4.03
C ASP A 44 12.20 3.37 2.99
N LEU A 45 11.46 3.44 1.88
CA LEU A 45 11.52 2.42 0.84
C LEU A 45 12.91 2.33 0.21
N ALA A 46 13.58 3.45 -0.03
CA ALA A 46 14.91 3.45 -0.61
C ALA A 46 15.94 2.76 0.29
N ALA A 47 15.87 3.01 1.60
CA ALA A 47 16.73 2.35 2.58
C ALA A 47 16.42 0.85 2.70
N ALA A 48 15.14 0.46 2.68
CA ALA A 48 14.73 -0.93 2.72
C ALA A 48 15.21 -1.72 1.50
N LEU A 49 15.12 -1.13 0.31
CA LEU A 49 15.57 -1.76 -0.95
C LEU A 49 17.08 -2.02 -0.99
N LYS A 50 17.88 -1.27 -0.25
CA LYS A 50 19.33 -1.53 -0.12
C LYS A 50 19.63 -2.85 0.60
N LYS A 51 18.70 -3.34 1.41
CA LYS A 51 18.83 -4.58 2.17
C LYS A 51 18.32 -5.81 1.42
N GLY A 52 17.46 -5.62 0.42
CA GLY A 52 16.86 -6.69 -0.37
C GLY A 52 15.49 -6.32 -0.93
N PRO A 53 14.80 -7.26 -1.56
CA PRO A 53 13.46 -7.05 -2.09
C PRO A 53 12.48 -6.63 -1.00
N VAL A 54 11.51 -5.78 -1.36
CA VAL A 54 10.44 -5.32 -0.47
C VAL A 54 9.10 -5.68 -1.08
N VAL A 55 8.28 -6.40 -0.33
CA VAL A 55 6.87 -6.64 -0.66
C VAL A 55 6.05 -5.54 -0.01
N VAL A 56 5.39 -4.74 -0.84
CA VAL A 56 4.46 -3.71 -0.38
C VAL A 56 3.04 -4.17 -0.68
N TYR A 57 2.20 -4.28 0.33
CA TYR A 57 0.79 -4.56 0.13
C TYR A 57 -0.06 -3.41 0.69
N PHE A 58 -1.20 -3.16 0.06
CA PHE A 58 -2.10 -2.08 0.44
C PHE A 58 -3.37 -2.67 1.04
N PHE A 59 -3.85 -2.06 2.11
CA PHE A 59 -5.10 -2.44 2.74
C PHE A 59 -5.97 -1.21 3.07
N PRO A 60 -7.30 -1.33 3.01
CA PRO A 60 -8.19 -0.18 3.18
C PRO A 60 -8.12 0.46 4.56
N ALA A 61 -8.11 -0.33 5.62
CA ALA A 61 -8.08 0.16 6.99
C ALA A 61 -7.69 -0.94 7.99
N ALA A 62 -7.04 -0.56 9.08
CA ALA A 62 -6.79 -1.45 10.22
C ALA A 62 -8.10 -1.98 10.82
N PHE A 63 -8.08 -3.21 11.32
CA PHE A 63 -9.21 -3.89 11.97
C PHE A 63 -10.45 -4.10 11.08
N THR A 64 -10.28 -4.22 9.78
CA THR A 64 -11.31 -4.73 8.89
C THR A 64 -11.10 -6.23 8.63
N PRO A 65 -12.15 -7.06 8.45
CA PRO A 65 -12.01 -8.51 8.39
C PRO A 65 -11.02 -9.03 7.34
N GLY A 66 -11.10 -8.51 6.12
CA GLY A 66 -10.18 -8.91 5.04
C GLY A 66 -8.73 -8.48 5.30
N CYS A 67 -8.54 -7.27 5.83
CA CYS A 67 -7.20 -6.76 6.17
C CYS A 67 -6.55 -7.54 7.31
N ASN A 68 -7.34 -7.94 8.31
CA ASN A 68 -6.84 -8.76 9.41
C ASN A 68 -6.32 -10.12 8.90
N VAL A 69 -7.07 -10.78 8.01
CA VAL A 69 -6.66 -12.06 7.42
C VAL A 69 -5.39 -11.90 6.60
N GLU A 70 -5.30 -10.87 5.79
CA GLU A 70 -4.11 -10.62 4.96
C GLU A 70 -2.88 -10.33 5.80
N ALA A 71 -2.99 -9.41 6.77
CA ALA A 71 -1.90 -9.08 7.67
C ALA A 71 -1.42 -10.29 8.49
N ALA A 72 -2.33 -11.08 9.04
CA ALA A 72 -2.01 -12.29 9.76
C ALA A 72 -1.33 -13.33 8.86
N THR A 73 -1.75 -13.46 7.60
CA THR A 73 -1.14 -14.36 6.63
C THR A 73 0.30 -13.96 6.33
N PHE A 74 0.56 -12.68 6.13
CA PHE A 74 1.94 -12.18 5.96
C PHE A 74 2.77 -12.40 7.21
N SER A 75 2.23 -12.12 8.39
CA SER A 75 2.92 -12.34 9.67
C SER A 75 3.34 -13.80 9.86
N GLN A 76 2.45 -14.73 9.59
CA GLN A 76 2.74 -16.17 9.67
C GLN A 76 3.79 -16.62 8.64
N ALA A 77 3.86 -15.96 7.50
CA ALA A 77 4.80 -16.28 6.43
C ALA A 77 6.11 -15.48 6.51
N ILE A 78 6.25 -14.55 7.47
CA ILE A 78 7.37 -13.59 7.48
C ILE A 78 8.74 -14.26 7.46
N GLY A 79 8.90 -15.38 8.16
CA GLY A 79 10.15 -16.12 8.16
C GLY A 79 10.56 -16.64 6.78
N LYS A 80 9.59 -16.96 5.92
CA LYS A 80 9.84 -17.40 4.54
C LYS A 80 10.35 -16.25 3.67
N PHE A 81 9.79 -15.04 3.86
CA PHE A 81 10.28 -13.84 3.18
C PHE A 81 11.68 -13.47 3.64
N GLN A 82 11.90 -13.45 4.94
CA GLN A 82 13.22 -13.13 5.52
C GLN A 82 14.31 -14.12 5.08
N ALA A 83 13.99 -15.40 4.94
CA ALA A 83 14.91 -16.42 4.43
C ALA A 83 15.35 -16.13 2.98
N GLN A 84 14.54 -15.41 2.21
CA GLN A 84 14.87 -14.95 0.85
C GLN A 84 15.49 -13.55 0.83
N GLY A 85 15.78 -12.96 1.99
CA GLY A 85 16.30 -11.60 2.12
C GLY A 85 15.27 -10.51 1.85
N ALA A 86 13.98 -10.84 1.80
CA ALA A 86 12.90 -9.90 1.55
C ALA A 86 12.28 -9.38 2.84
N SER A 87 11.79 -8.16 2.80
CA SER A 87 10.95 -7.56 3.83
C SER A 87 9.53 -7.31 3.33
N VAL A 88 8.58 -7.20 4.25
CA VAL A 88 7.16 -6.99 3.93
C VAL A 88 6.66 -5.77 4.69
N ILE A 89 5.92 -4.90 4.03
CA ILE A 89 5.28 -3.73 4.64
C ILE A 89 3.85 -3.58 4.14
N GLY A 90 2.89 -3.46 5.05
CA GLY A 90 1.51 -3.08 4.75
C GLY A 90 1.35 -1.56 4.79
N VAL A 91 0.62 -1.00 3.85
CA VAL A 91 0.38 0.44 3.72
C VAL A 91 -1.12 0.72 3.68
N THR A 92 -1.54 1.67 4.49
CA THR A 92 -2.94 2.12 4.54
C THR A 92 -3.05 3.61 4.79
N ALA A 93 -4.18 4.19 4.42
CA ALA A 93 -4.60 5.54 4.80
C ALA A 93 -5.85 5.51 5.70
N GLY A 94 -6.38 4.32 6.01
CA GLY A 94 -7.58 4.14 6.83
C GLY A 94 -7.29 3.71 8.26
N ASN A 95 -8.02 4.29 9.23
CA ASN A 95 -7.86 4.02 10.67
C ASN A 95 -6.42 4.16 11.16
N THR A 96 -5.69 5.15 10.65
CA THR A 96 -4.26 5.33 10.93
C THR A 96 -3.99 5.58 12.42
N GLU A 97 -4.94 6.13 13.15
CA GLU A 97 -4.90 6.33 14.60
C GLU A 97 -4.85 5.01 15.39
N ARG A 98 -5.24 3.91 14.75
CA ARG A 98 -5.26 2.58 15.36
C ARG A 98 -4.06 1.70 14.96
N LEU A 99 -3.11 2.22 14.21
CA LEU A 99 -1.98 1.41 13.71
C LEU A 99 -1.06 0.90 14.81
N VAL A 100 -0.91 1.65 15.90
CA VAL A 100 -0.14 1.17 17.08
C VAL A 100 -0.77 -0.10 17.63
N GLU A 101 -2.06 -0.05 17.94
CA GLU A 101 -2.85 -1.18 18.44
C GLU A 101 -2.86 -2.33 17.42
N PHE A 102 -3.08 -2.01 16.14
CA PHE A 102 -3.09 -2.98 15.05
C PHE A 102 -1.76 -3.74 14.95
N SER A 103 -0.63 -3.07 15.06
CA SER A 103 0.69 -3.67 15.00
C SER A 103 1.07 -4.51 16.25
N GLN A 104 0.33 -4.36 17.36
CA GLN A 104 0.49 -5.16 18.57
C GLN A 104 -0.33 -6.45 18.57
N ASP A 105 -1.36 -6.51 17.73
CA ASP A 105 -2.27 -7.67 17.69
C ASP A 105 -1.67 -8.77 16.82
N THR A 106 -0.91 -9.65 17.43
CA THR A 106 -0.21 -10.75 16.75
C THR A 106 -1.14 -11.84 16.21
N GLU A 107 -2.41 -11.86 16.61
CA GLU A 107 -3.38 -12.79 16.07
C GLU A 107 -4.03 -12.28 14.78
N LYS A 108 -4.17 -10.97 14.67
CA LYS A 108 -4.86 -10.32 13.54
C LYS A 108 -3.94 -9.53 12.64
N CYS A 109 -2.72 -9.26 13.06
CA CYS A 109 -1.83 -8.36 12.38
C CYS A 109 -0.40 -8.89 12.34
N ALA A 110 0.36 -8.36 11.42
CA ALA A 110 1.78 -8.57 11.37
C ALA A 110 2.45 -7.77 12.49
N GLY A 111 2.98 -8.46 13.45
CA GLY A 111 3.92 -7.89 14.42
C GLY A 111 5.29 -7.69 13.79
#